data_d760fb625599dee1e8b2f1565d693529
#
_entry.id   d760fb625599dee1e8b2f1565d693529
#
_cell.length_a   1.000
_cell.length_b   1.000
_cell.length_c   1.000
_cell.angle_alpha   90.00
_cell.angle_beta   90.00
_cell.angle_gamma   90.00
#
_symmetry.space_group_name_H-M   'P 1'
#
loop_
_entity.id
_entity.type
_entity.pdbx_description
1 polymer ?
#
loop_
_entity_poly.entity_id
_entity_poly.type
_entity_poly.pdbx_seq_one_letter_code
_entity_poly.pdbx_strand_id
1 'polypeptide(L)'
;MKYIFVTGGVVSGLGKGICAASLGRLLKQCGLRVRNQKFDPYLNVDPGTMSPYQHGEVFVTDDGAETDLDLGHYERFVDESLTGDSSVSSGKIFWSVLNRERQGGYLGGTVQIIPHVTDEIKRRLYAMDDGRTDVVIAEIGGTVGDIESQPYLEAIRQVAAEQGRGNVLYIHVPLVVSIPGSGELKSKPTQHSVKELLSVGIQPDVLVCRTDSPLPEDMRRKIALFCNVSEDCVIQNLTASTLYEVPLLLEKEGLCRVVCRKLGLNAGEPDMRHWHELVEQIHRATRPVTIALVGKYTELHDAYLSVAESLFHAGTACGARVNIRWVDSQHLTAENIADALAGCKGILVPGGFGDRGIEGMILAAQYARENRIPYLGICLGMQIAVIEFARHVAGWTDAHSAEFDSATAHPVIDLMPDQVGITAKGGTMRLGKYPCVLTAGTRAQAAYGQSEIWERHRHRYECSNVFRPALEEAGLRIAGTSPDGRLVEMVELPEHPWYVGCQFHPEFKSRPDRPHPLFRGFVAAALEQ
;
A
#
# COMPACT_ATOMS: atom_id res chain seq x y z
N MET A 1 -19.76 -18.96 -5.41
CA MET A 1 -18.95 -17.86 -4.82
C MET A 1 -19.75 -17.17 -3.73
N LYS A 2 -19.10 -16.70 -2.67
CA LYS A 2 -19.69 -15.95 -1.56
C LYS A 2 -19.17 -14.52 -1.54
N TYR A 3 -19.99 -13.58 -1.05
CA TYR A 3 -19.63 -12.16 -0.95
C TYR A 3 -19.67 -11.70 0.51
N ILE A 4 -18.62 -11.03 0.93
CA ILE A 4 -18.53 -10.40 2.25
C ILE A 4 -18.35 -8.89 2.03
N PHE A 5 -19.28 -8.09 2.52
CA PHE A 5 -19.18 -6.63 2.44
C PHE A 5 -18.74 -6.06 3.78
N VAL A 6 -17.63 -5.34 3.79
CA VAL A 6 -17.11 -4.66 4.98
C VAL A 6 -17.45 -3.18 4.90
N THR A 7 -18.31 -2.74 5.79
CA THR A 7 -18.73 -1.33 5.92
C THR A 7 -18.22 -0.75 7.24
N GLY A 8 -18.19 0.56 7.38
CA GLY A 8 -17.81 1.19 8.64
C GLY A 8 -18.61 2.44 8.90
N GLY A 9 -18.61 2.86 10.14
CA GLY A 9 -19.35 4.04 10.54
C GLY A 9 -18.73 4.76 11.73
N VAL A 10 -19.26 5.93 12.02
CA VAL A 10 -18.84 6.91 13.02
C VAL A 10 -17.72 7.82 12.52
N VAL A 11 -16.55 7.27 12.17
CA VAL A 11 -15.40 8.01 11.63
C VAL A 11 -14.63 7.16 10.62
N SER A 12 -13.83 7.80 9.77
CA SER A 12 -12.84 7.13 8.92
C SER A 12 -11.66 6.61 9.75
N GLY A 13 -10.83 5.74 9.18
CA GLY A 13 -9.63 5.24 9.87
C GLY A 13 -9.88 4.20 10.97
N LEU A 14 -11.09 3.63 11.07
CA LEU A 14 -11.40 2.57 12.06
C LEU A 14 -10.73 1.22 11.77
N GLY A 15 -10.01 1.09 10.66
CA GLY A 15 -9.32 -0.14 10.27
C GLY A 15 -10.20 -1.13 9.51
N LYS A 16 -11.14 -0.65 8.68
CA LYS A 16 -11.90 -1.53 7.75
C LYS A 16 -10.98 -2.35 6.86
N GLY A 17 -9.96 -1.69 6.25
CA GLY A 17 -8.97 -2.34 5.40
C GLY A 17 -8.21 -3.46 6.12
N ILE A 18 -7.74 -3.18 7.33
CA ILE A 18 -7.05 -4.18 8.16
C ILE A 18 -7.99 -5.31 8.57
N CYS A 19 -9.25 -5.01 8.88
CA CYS A 19 -10.27 -6.04 9.16
C CYS A 19 -10.51 -6.94 7.94
N ALA A 20 -10.70 -6.34 6.74
CA ALA A 20 -10.88 -7.07 5.49
C ALA A 20 -9.65 -7.92 5.12
N ALA A 21 -8.44 -7.35 5.27
CA ALA A 21 -7.18 -8.04 5.04
C ALA A 21 -6.97 -9.21 6.01
N SER A 22 -7.25 -8.99 7.30
CA SER A 22 -7.14 -10.02 8.34
C SER A 22 -8.11 -11.17 8.11
N LEU A 23 -9.37 -10.86 7.77
CA LEU A 23 -10.35 -11.88 7.42
C LEU A 23 -9.92 -12.65 6.16
N GLY A 24 -9.38 -11.95 5.15
CA GLY A 24 -8.82 -12.58 3.97
C GLY A 24 -7.73 -13.59 4.31
N ARG A 25 -6.79 -13.23 5.20
CA ARG A 25 -5.76 -14.15 5.71
C ARG A 25 -6.39 -15.36 6.41
N LEU A 26 -7.33 -15.15 7.32
CA LEU A 26 -7.97 -16.23 8.07
C LEU A 26 -8.69 -17.21 7.16
N LEU A 27 -9.50 -16.73 6.22
CA LEU A 27 -10.21 -17.57 5.27
C LEU A 27 -9.26 -18.32 4.33
N LYS A 28 -8.18 -17.68 3.89
CA LYS A 28 -7.14 -18.35 3.10
C LYS A 28 -6.47 -19.49 3.87
N GLN A 29 -6.24 -19.31 5.17
CA GLN A 29 -5.67 -20.35 6.03
C GLN A 29 -6.67 -21.49 6.35
N CYS A 30 -7.96 -21.26 6.13
CA CYS A 30 -8.97 -22.32 6.09
C CYS A 30 -8.99 -23.11 4.76
N GLY A 31 -8.09 -22.79 3.81
CA GLY A 31 -8.02 -23.43 2.50
C GLY A 31 -8.93 -22.84 1.44
N LEU A 32 -9.54 -21.68 1.69
CA LEU A 32 -10.42 -20.99 0.74
C LEU A 32 -9.61 -20.04 -0.17
N ARG A 33 -10.06 -19.89 -1.42
CA ARG A 33 -9.53 -18.89 -2.35
C ARG A 33 -10.28 -17.58 -2.17
N VAL A 34 -9.57 -16.55 -1.71
CA VAL A 34 -10.14 -15.27 -1.32
C VAL A 34 -9.59 -14.17 -2.21
N ARG A 35 -10.45 -13.27 -2.65
CA ARG A 35 -10.05 -12.03 -3.34
C ARG A 35 -10.58 -10.82 -2.58
N ASN A 36 -9.73 -9.82 -2.39
CA ASN A 36 -10.10 -8.56 -1.78
C ASN A 36 -10.37 -7.51 -2.86
N GLN A 37 -11.40 -6.68 -2.65
CA GLN A 37 -11.74 -5.54 -3.51
C GLN A 37 -12.04 -4.32 -2.64
N LYS A 38 -11.60 -3.15 -3.11
CA LYS A 38 -11.85 -1.85 -2.51
C LYS A 38 -12.77 -1.03 -3.39
N PHE A 39 -13.82 -0.47 -2.82
CA PHE A 39 -14.67 0.55 -3.43
C PHE A 39 -14.43 1.89 -2.76
N ASP A 40 -13.90 2.86 -3.52
CA ASP A 40 -13.58 4.20 -3.02
C ASP A 40 -14.59 5.23 -3.52
N PRO A 41 -15.22 6.01 -2.62
CA PRO A 41 -16.32 6.89 -2.99
C PRO A 41 -15.86 8.20 -3.65
N TYR A 42 -14.56 8.50 -3.75
CA TYR A 42 -14.08 9.72 -4.39
C TYR A 42 -14.28 9.70 -5.92
N LEU A 43 -14.40 10.91 -6.52
CA LEU A 43 -14.65 11.09 -7.96
C LEU A 43 -13.39 11.05 -8.84
N ASN A 44 -12.20 10.94 -8.27
CA ASN A 44 -11.00 10.71 -9.06
C ASN A 44 -11.08 9.34 -9.75
N VAL A 45 -10.64 9.25 -11.01
CA VAL A 45 -10.63 7.97 -11.74
C VAL A 45 -9.71 6.97 -11.04
N ASP A 46 -8.55 7.44 -10.62
CA ASP A 46 -7.59 6.73 -9.78
C ASP A 46 -6.82 7.72 -8.90
N PRO A 47 -6.03 7.25 -7.91
CA PRO A 47 -5.26 8.15 -7.05
C PRO A 47 -3.96 8.68 -7.69
N GLY A 48 -3.62 8.28 -8.91
CA GLY A 48 -2.33 8.60 -9.55
C GLY A 48 -2.00 10.08 -9.67
N THR A 49 -3.03 10.95 -9.74
CA THR A 49 -2.88 12.41 -9.79
C THR A 49 -3.20 13.10 -8.46
N MET A 50 -3.53 12.35 -7.42
CA MET A 50 -3.87 12.91 -6.11
C MET A 50 -2.60 13.30 -5.34
N SER A 51 -2.73 14.30 -4.48
CA SER A 51 -1.64 14.70 -3.58
C SER A 51 -1.40 13.62 -2.51
N PRO A 52 -0.15 13.14 -2.32
CA PRO A 52 0.16 12.21 -1.24
C PRO A 52 -0.15 12.74 0.16
N TYR A 53 -0.19 14.06 0.34
CA TYR A 53 -0.59 14.69 1.61
C TYR A 53 -2.09 14.54 1.93
N GLN A 54 -2.91 14.30 0.93
CA GLN A 54 -4.37 14.14 1.14
C GLN A 54 -4.81 12.68 1.12
N HIS A 55 -4.11 11.84 0.39
CA HIS A 55 -4.56 10.48 0.09
C HIS A 55 -3.62 9.39 0.61
N GLY A 56 -2.39 9.72 1.00
CA GLY A 56 -1.35 8.77 1.30
C GLY A 56 -0.64 8.27 0.04
N GLU A 57 0.02 7.11 0.12
CA GLU A 57 0.74 6.54 -1.02
C GLU A 57 -0.20 6.08 -2.12
N VAL A 58 0.30 6.14 -3.35
CA VAL A 58 -0.30 5.48 -4.51
C VAL A 58 0.35 4.12 -4.67
N PHE A 59 -0.41 3.06 -4.39
CA PHE A 59 0.05 1.68 -4.54
C PHE A 59 -0.13 1.22 -5.99
N VAL A 60 0.88 0.56 -6.57
CA VAL A 60 0.83 0.08 -7.97
C VAL A 60 0.78 -1.44 -8.00
N THR A 61 -0.19 -1.98 -8.73
CA THR A 61 -0.38 -3.42 -8.94
C THR A 61 0.52 -3.97 -10.05
N ASP A 62 0.60 -5.30 -10.19
CA ASP A 62 1.41 -5.96 -11.23
C ASP A 62 0.96 -5.57 -12.66
N ASP A 63 -0.33 -5.34 -12.88
CA ASP A 63 -0.92 -4.91 -14.17
C ASP A 63 -0.84 -3.39 -14.42
N GLY A 64 -0.20 -2.63 -13.52
CA GLY A 64 0.04 -1.20 -13.67
C GLY A 64 -1.09 -0.29 -13.22
N ALA A 65 -2.08 -0.79 -12.51
CA ALA A 65 -3.10 0.07 -11.95
C ALA A 65 -2.54 0.88 -10.76
N GLU A 66 -2.80 2.19 -10.77
CA GLU A 66 -2.59 3.08 -9.63
C GLU A 66 -3.80 2.97 -8.70
N THR A 67 -3.56 2.64 -7.43
CA THR A 67 -4.61 2.23 -6.50
C THR A 67 -4.41 2.84 -5.11
N ASP A 68 -5.44 2.72 -4.28
CA ASP A 68 -5.41 3.11 -2.87
C ASP A 68 -4.42 2.26 -2.05
N LEU A 69 -3.90 2.83 -0.97
CA LEU A 69 -2.92 2.20 -0.07
C LEU A 69 -3.45 0.91 0.61
N ASP A 70 -4.76 0.74 0.74
CA ASP A 70 -5.36 -0.45 1.34
C ASP A 70 -5.04 -1.72 0.55
N LEU A 71 -4.81 -1.61 -0.77
CA LEU A 71 -4.39 -2.76 -1.57
C LEU A 71 -3.03 -3.30 -1.12
N GLY A 72 -2.14 -2.43 -0.67
CA GLY A 72 -0.89 -2.84 -0.02
C GLY A 72 -1.14 -3.69 1.22
N HIS A 73 -2.10 -3.31 2.07
CA HIS A 73 -2.49 -4.12 3.22
C HIS A 73 -3.05 -5.48 2.78
N TYR A 74 -3.94 -5.51 1.78
CA TYR A 74 -4.49 -6.79 1.29
C TYR A 74 -3.38 -7.72 0.79
N GLU A 75 -2.44 -7.21 -0.03
CA GLU A 75 -1.32 -8.01 -0.53
C GLU A 75 -0.40 -8.49 0.58
N ARG A 76 -0.10 -7.66 1.58
CA ARG A 76 0.76 -8.03 2.72
C ARG A 76 0.13 -9.10 3.61
N PHE A 77 -1.18 -9.05 3.83
CA PHE A 77 -1.89 -9.98 4.70
C PHE A 77 -2.26 -11.28 3.99
N VAL A 78 -2.80 -11.18 2.76
CA VAL A 78 -3.28 -12.36 2.01
C VAL A 78 -2.14 -13.06 1.28
N ASP A 79 -1.02 -12.38 1.05
CA ASP A 79 0.13 -12.84 0.27
C ASP A 79 -0.30 -13.28 -1.15
N GLU A 80 -0.96 -12.38 -1.84
CA GLU A 80 -1.32 -12.50 -3.26
C GLU A 80 -1.15 -11.16 -3.95
N SER A 81 -0.69 -11.16 -5.21
CA SER A 81 -0.64 -9.96 -6.03
C SER A 81 -2.04 -9.65 -6.57
N LEU A 82 -2.48 -8.41 -6.36
CA LEU A 82 -3.76 -7.91 -6.83
C LEU A 82 -3.64 -7.28 -8.22
N THR A 83 -4.79 -7.00 -8.83
CA THR A 83 -4.92 -6.32 -10.12
C THR A 83 -5.79 -5.06 -9.97
N GLY A 84 -5.85 -4.26 -11.03
CA GLY A 84 -6.70 -3.07 -11.08
C GLY A 84 -8.19 -3.33 -10.81
N ASP A 85 -8.66 -4.56 -11.03
CA ASP A 85 -10.02 -4.96 -10.69
C ASP A 85 -10.29 -4.95 -9.17
N SER A 86 -9.25 -5.01 -8.36
CA SER A 86 -9.34 -4.92 -6.90
C SER A 86 -9.55 -3.49 -6.39
N SER A 87 -9.41 -2.45 -7.25
CA SER A 87 -9.59 -1.04 -6.87
C SER A 87 -10.58 -0.36 -7.79
N VAL A 88 -11.71 0.04 -7.23
CA VAL A 88 -12.83 0.65 -7.98
C VAL A 88 -13.24 1.96 -7.32
N SER A 89 -12.96 3.09 -7.99
CA SER A 89 -13.40 4.42 -7.56
C SER A 89 -14.75 4.80 -8.15
N SER A 90 -15.47 5.75 -7.51
CA SER A 90 -16.65 6.36 -8.11
C SER A 90 -16.32 6.98 -9.47
N GLY A 91 -15.13 7.58 -9.62
CA GLY A 91 -14.69 8.13 -10.90
C GLY A 91 -14.66 7.08 -12.01
N LYS A 92 -14.09 5.90 -11.77
CA LYS A 92 -14.10 4.78 -12.73
C LYS A 92 -15.52 4.34 -13.09
N ILE A 93 -16.41 4.27 -12.11
CA ILE A 93 -17.83 3.89 -12.32
C ILE A 93 -18.55 4.93 -13.18
N PHE A 94 -18.54 6.19 -12.77
CA PHE A 94 -19.21 7.26 -13.51
C PHE A 94 -18.63 7.44 -14.91
N TRP A 95 -17.30 7.38 -15.04
CA TRP A 95 -16.64 7.44 -16.34
C TRP A 95 -17.13 6.33 -17.29
N SER A 96 -17.25 5.10 -16.80
CA SER A 96 -17.77 3.97 -17.56
C SER A 96 -19.22 4.20 -18.01
N VAL A 97 -20.09 4.63 -17.08
CA VAL A 97 -21.51 4.87 -17.36
C VAL A 97 -21.69 6.01 -18.37
N LEU A 98 -21.00 7.15 -18.19
CA LEU A 98 -21.09 8.31 -19.07
C LEU A 98 -20.54 8.01 -20.47
N ASN A 99 -19.41 7.29 -20.56
CA ASN A 99 -18.87 6.89 -21.87
C ASN A 99 -19.84 5.96 -22.62
N ARG A 100 -20.44 5.00 -21.91
CA ARG A 100 -21.45 4.11 -22.51
C ARG A 100 -22.68 4.88 -22.97
N GLU A 101 -23.12 5.90 -22.22
CA GLU A 101 -24.22 6.80 -22.65
C GLU A 101 -23.86 7.52 -23.94
N ARG A 102 -22.68 8.17 -23.99
CA ARG A 102 -22.21 8.91 -25.18
C ARG A 102 -22.07 8.03 -26.43
N GLN A 103 -21.82 6.73 -26.25
CA GLN A 103 -21.75 5.74 -27.33
C GLN A 103 -23.12 5.15 -27.70
N GLY A 104 -24.22 5.65 -27.10
CA GLY A 104 -25.58 5.17 -27.38
C GLY A 104 -25.90 3.81 -26.75
N GLY A 105 -25.09 3.31 -25.81
CA GLY A 105 -25.23 1.99 -25.21
C GLY A 105 -26.49 1.79 -24.35
N TYR A 106 -27.24 2.86 -24.09
CA TYR A 106 -28.52 2.80 -23.36
C TYR A 106 -29.75 3.04 -24.27
N LEU A 107 -29.56 3.06 -25.61
CA LEU A 107 -30.63 3.10 -26.60
C LEU A 107 -31.62 4.27 -26.40
N GLY A 108 -31.15 5.43 -25.92
CA GLY A 108 -31.96 6.60 -25.65
C GLY A 108 -32.71 6.61 -24.32
N GLY A 109 -32.51 5.61 -23.47
CA GLY A 109 -33.07 5.58 -22.12
C GLY A 109 -32.46 6.66 -21.21
N THR A 110 -33.24 7.14 -20.23
CA THR A 110 -32.76 8.06 -19.21
C THR A 110 -31.81 7.32 -18.28
N VAL A 111 -30.53 7.77 -18.19
CA VAL A 111 -29.50 7.18 -17.33
C VAL A 111 -29.62 7.76 -15.92
N GLN A 112 -29.67 6.90 -14.91
CA GLN A 112 -29.89 7.26 -13.51
C GLN A 112 -28.91 6.48 -12.59
N ILE A 113 -28.78 6.89 -11.33
CA ILE A 113 -27.99 6.16 -10.34
C ILE A 113 -28.48 4.71 -10.24
N ILE A 114 -29.80 4.53 -10.06
CA ILE A 114 -30.47 3.23 -10.12
C ILE A 114 -31.25 3.15 -11.44
N PRO A 115 -31.01 2.15 -12.29
CA PRO A 115 -30.12 0.99 -12.07
C PRO A 115 -28.69 1.17 -12.63
N HIS A 116 -28.38 2.20 -13.40
CA HIS A 116 -27.22 2.21 -14.31
C HIS A 116 -25.87 2.27 -13.58
N VAL A 117 -25.77 3.12 -12.54
CA VAL A 117 -24.54 3.21 -11.72
C VAL A 117 -24.45 1.98 -10.81
N THR A 118 -25.54 1.57 -10.18
CA THR A 118 -25.56 0.36 -9.34
C THR A 118 -25.25 -0.91 -10.12
N ASP A 119 -25.73 -1.04 -11.36
CA ASP A 119 -25.40 -2.18 -12.23
C ASP A 119 -23.91 -2.19 -12.62
N GLU A 120 -23.30 -1.03 -12.88
CA GLU A 120 -21.86 -0.95 -13.15
C GLU A 120 -21.04 -1.34 -11.91
N ILE A 121 -21.44 -0.92 -10.70
CA ILE A 121 -20.80 -1.34 -9.44
C ILE A 121 -20.88 -2.86 -9.30
N LYS A 122 -22.09 -3.44 -9.48
CA LYS A 122 -22.29 -4.89 -9.39
C LYS A 122 -21.48 -5.64 -10.45
N ARG A 123 -21.40 -5.12 -11.68
CA ARG A 123 -20.59 -5.68 -12.76
C ARG A 123 -19.10 -5.77 -12.37
N ARG A 124 -18.56 -4.72 -11.73
CA ARG A 124 -17.18 -4.71 -11.22
C ARG A 124 -16.98 -5.71 -10.09
N LEU A 125 -17.97 -5.85 -9.21
CA LEU A 125 -17.93 -6.85 -8.15
C LEU A 125 -17.95 -8.27 -8.72
N TYR A 126 -18.84 -8.55 -9.66
CA TYR A 126 -18.98 -9.88 -10.26
C TYR A 126 -17.78 -10.27 -11.13
N ALA A 127 -17.05 -9.29 -11.68
CA ALA A 127 -15.81 -9.53 -12.42
C ALA A 127 -14.68 -10.12 -11.54
N MET A 128 -14.81 -10.07 -10.20
CA MET A 128 -13.89 -10.76 -9.30
C MET A 128 -14.03 -12.29 -9.32
N ASP A 129 -15.09 -12.81 -9.95
CA ASP A 129 -15.28 -14.25 -10.15
C ASP A 129 -14.47 -14.75 -11.35
N ASP A 130 -13.40 -15.47 -11.08
CA ASP A 130 -12.58 -16.16 -12.08
C ASP A 130 -12.93 -17.65 -12.23
N GLY A 131 -14.08 -18.09 -11.69
CA GLY A 131 -14.52 -19.50 -11.66
C GLY A 131 -13.78 -20.36 -10.63
N ARG A 132 -12.84 -19.80 -9.88
CA ARG A 132 -12.07 -20.50 -8.84
C ARG A 132 -12.19 -19.82 -7.48
N THR A 133 -12.57 -18.57 -7.42
CA THR A 133 -12.73 -17.77 -6.20
C THR A 133 -13.88 -18.32 -5.36
N ASP A 134 -13.62 -18.65 -4.11
CA ASP A 134 -14.62 -19.12 -3.16
C ASP A 134 -15.33 -17.94 -2.47
N VAL A 135 -14.55 -16.88 -2.11
CA VAL A 135 -15.04 -15.72 -1.37
C VAL A 135 -14.45 -14.42 -1.93
N VAL A 136 -15.30 -13.43 -2.18
CA VAL A 136 -14.90 -12.04 -2.43
C VAL A 136 -15.18 -11.21 -1.18
N ILE A 137 -14.15 -10.52 -0.66
CA ILE A 137 -14.29 -9.54 0.42
C ILE A 137 -14.22 -8.16 -0.20
N ALA A 138 -15.32 -7.43 -0.20
CA ALA A 138 -15.42 -6.09 -0.74
C ALA A 138 -15.54 -5.06 0.39
N GLU A 139 -14.53 -4.21 0.51
CA GLU A 139 -14.54 -3.09 1.45
C GLU A 139 -15.22 -1.87 0.82
N ILE A 140 -16.18 -1.30 1.52
CA ILE A 140 -16.84 -0.05 1.12
C ILE A 140 -16.14 1.13 1.81
N GLY A 141 -15.49 1.97 1.02
CA GLY A 141 -14.84 3.19 1.48
C GLY A 141 -15.83 4.22 2.02
N GLY A 142 -15.31 5.19 2.78
CA GLY A 142 -16.12 6.18 3.47
C GLY A 142 -16.81 5.63 4.72
N THR A 143 -17.74 6.41 5.27
CA THR A 143 -18.58 6.02 6.40
C THR A 143 -20.03 5.87 5.97
N VAL A 144 -20.77 5.01 6.66
CA VAL A 144 -22.21 4.89 6.44
C VAL A 144 -22.87 6.22 6.82
N GLY A 145 -23.63 6.79 5.90
CA GLY A 145 -24.19 8.15 6.02
C GLY A 145 -23.57 9.16 5.06
N ASP A 146 -22.36 8.90 4.54
CA ASP A 146 -21.73 9.74 3.52
C ASP A 146 -22.52 9.65 2.21
N ILE A 147 -22.78 10.81 1.58
CA ILE A 147 -23.55 10.89 0.31
C ILE A 147 -22.84 10.08 -0.78
N GLU A 148 -21.53 10.18 -0.83
CA GLU A 148 -20.68 9.54 -1.83
C GLU A 148 -20.74 8.01 -1.78
N SER A 149 -21.01 7.44 -0.59
CA SER A 149 -21.08 5.99 -0.39
C SER A 149 -22.45 5.40 -0.72
N GLN A 150 -23.51 6.20 -0.87
CA GLN A 150 -24.89 5.75 -1.08
C GLN A 150 -25.05 4.81 -2.28
N PRO A 151 -24.47 5.08 -3.48
CA PRO A 151 -24.60 4.17 -4.63
C PRO A 151 -24.01 2.78 -4.36
N TYR A 152 -22.92 2.71 -3.59
CA TYR A 152 -22.30 1.43 -3.21
C TYR A 152 -23.16 0.66 -2.22
N LEU A 153 -23.69 1.32 -1.19
CA LEU A 153 -24.58 0.69 -0.23
C LEU A 153 -25.83 0.14 -0.91
N GLU A 154 -26.41 0.91 -1.84
CA GLU A 154 -27.55 0.43 -2.63
C GLU A 154 -27.17 -0.76 -3.52
N ALA A 155 -26.00 -0.72 -4.17
CA ALA A 155 -25.54 -1.83 -5.02
C ALA A 155 -25.35 -3.12 -4.22
N ILE A 156 -24.67 -3.07 -3.05
CA ILE A 156 -24.46 -4.28 -2.22
C ILE A 156 -25.77 -4.81 -1.61
N ARG A 157 -26.75 -3.93 -1.34
CA ARG A 157 -28.09 -4.34 -0.95
C ARG A 157 -28.77 -5.13 -2.06
N GLN A 158 -28.64 -4.66 -3.33
CA GLN A 158 -29.17 -5.36 -4.50
C GLN A 158 -28.47 -6.71 -4.72
N VAL A 159 -27.16 -6.79 -4.53
CA VAL A 159 -26.39 -8.06 -4.61
C VAL A 159 -26.98 -9.13 -3.69
N ALA A 160 -27.38 -8.77 -2.45
CA ALA A 160 -27.99 -9.74 -1.54
C ALA A 160 -29.36 -10.24 -2.02
N ALA A 161 -30.11 -9.40 -2.72
CA ALA A 161 -31.38 -9.81 -3.33
C ALA A 161 -31.15 -10.74 -4.55
N GLU A 162 -30.13 -10.45 -5.36
CA GLU A 162 -29.81 -11.21 -6.58
C GLU A 162 -29.14 -12.56 -6.26
N GLN A 163 -28.17 -12.58 -5.34
CA GLN A 163 -27.37 -13.77 -5.01
C GLN A 163 -28.04 -14.67 -3.93
N GLY A 164 -29.01 -14.13 -3.23
CA GLY A 164 -29.64 -14.80 -2.08
C GLY A 164 -28.85 -14.62 -0.77
N ARG A 165 -29.59 -14.49 0.31
CA ARG A 165 -29.06 -14.20 1.66
C ARG A 165 -28.00 -15.19 2.15
N GLY A 166 -28.04 -16.44 1.74
CA GLY A 166 -27.02 -17.44 2.11
C GLY A 166 -25.67 -17.29 1.41
N ASN A 167 -25.57 -16.36 0.44
CA ASN A 167 -24.35 -16.11 -0.32
C ASN A 167 -23.73 -14.75 -0.03
N VAL A 168 -24.36 -13.93 0.82
CA VAL A 168 -23.92 -12.58 1.16
C VAL A 168 -23.86 -12.40 2.67
N LEU A 169 -22.80 -11.75 3.15
CA LEU A 169 -22.61 -11.45 4.57
C LEU A 169 -22.16 -9.99 4.72
N TYR A 170 -22.77 -9.27 5.64
CA TYR A 170 -22.44 -7.89 5.97
C TYR A 170 -21.68 -7.82 7.28
N ILE A 171 -20.42 -7.37 7.22
CA ILE A 171 -19.61 -7.02 8.38
C ILE A 171 -19.63 -5.50 8.52
N HIS A 172 -20.00 -5.02 9.71
CA HIS A 172 -19.93 -3.61 10.02
C HIS A 172 -18.86 -3.36 11.08
N VAL A 173 -17.99 -2.36 10.83
CA VAL A 173 -16.89 -1.98 11.74
C VAL A 173 -17.26 -0.66 12.43
N PRO A 174 -17.93 -0.69 13.59
CA PRO A 174 -18.25 0.48 14.37
C PRO A 174 -17.23 0.74 15.47
N LEU A 175 -17.34 1.91 16.12
CA LEU A 175 -16.51 2.31 17.25
C LEU A 175 -17.26 2.17 18.58
N VAL A 176 -16.63 1.57 19.57
CA VAL A 176 -17.03 1.63 20.98
C VAL A 176 -16.07 2.58 21.68
N VAL A 177 -16.61 3.71 22.17
CA VAL A 177 -15.80 4.80 22.73
C VAL A 177 -15.59 4.61 24.22
N SER A 178 -14.35 4.75 24.68
CA SER A 178 -14.04 4.96 26.10
C SER A 178 -14.04 6.45 26.41
N ILE A 179 -14.78 6.86 27.48
CA ILE A 179 -14.80 8.26 27.90
C ILE A 179 -13.52 8.55 28.69
N PRO A 180 -12.70 9.52 28.26
CA PRO A 180 -11.53 9.93 29.02
C PRO A 180 -11.91 10.36 30.44
N GLY A 181 -11.14 9.90 31.44
CA GLY A 181 -11.33 10.22 32.85
C GLY A 181 -12.20 9.23 33.62
N SER A 182 -13.30 8.72 33.06
CA SER A 182 -14.12 7.68 33.72
C SER A 182 -13.76 6.25 33.31
N GLY A 183 -13.15 6.07 32.15
CA GLY A 183 -12.90 4.76 31.56
C GLY A 183 -14.18 4.02 31.14
N GLU A 184 -15.34 4.67 31.21
CA GLU A 184 -16.62 4.06 30.89
C GLU A 184 -16.78 3.85 29.38
N LEU A 185 -17.08 2.61 28.96
CA LEU A 185 -17.38 2.29 27.57
C LEU A 185 -18.78 2.72 27.17
N LYS A 186 -18.91 3.33 26.00
CA LYS A 186 -20.17 3.79 25.42
C LYS A 186 -20.46 3.10 24.08
N SER A 187 -21.60 2.40 24.02
CA SER A 187 -22.10 1.72 22.82
C SER A 187 -23.00 2.61 21.93
N LYS A 188 -23.29 3.85 22.34
CA LYS A 188 -24.18 4.74 21.55
C LYS A 188 -23.67 5.02 20.14
N PRO A 189 -22.38 5.31 19.91
CA PRO A 189 -21.86 5.51 18.54
C PRO A 189 -22.08 4.26 17.67
N THR A 190 -21.80 3.06 18.20
CA THR A 190 -22.08 1.78 17.54
C THR A 190 -23.55 1.65 17.15
N GLN A 191 -24.49 1.91 18.09
CA GLN A 191 -25.91 1.82 17.84
C GLN A 191 -26.39 2.79 16.76
N HIS A 192 -25.87 4.04 16.75
CA HIS A 192 -26.19 5.03 15.73
C HIS A 192 -25.68 4.61 14.37
N SER A 193 -24.43 4.14 14.28
CA SER A 193 -23.83 3.68 13.04
C SER A 193 -24.60 2.51 12.41
N VAL A 194 -25.03 1.55 13.24
CA VAL A 194 -25.90 0.45 12.78
C VAL A 194 -27.27 0.93 12.32
N LYS A 195 -27.85 1.94 12.99
CA LYS A 195 -29.14 2.53 12.55
C LYS A 195 -29.02 3.19 11.17
N GLU A 196 -27.91 3.89 10.90
CA GLU A 196 -27.66 4.47 9.56
C GLU A 196 -27.59 3.37 8.50
N LEU A 197 -26.91 2.24 8.79
CA LEU A 197 -26.85 1.11 7.89
C LEU A 197 -28.23 0.47 7.66
N LEU A 198 -29.02 0.35 8.72
CA LEU A 198 -30.41 -0.13 8.64
C LEU A 198 -31.32 0.80 7.82
N SER A 199 -31.07 2.12 7.86
CA SER A 199 -31.88 3.10 7.11
C SER A 199 -31.75 2.91 5.59
N VAL A 200 -30.63 2.37 5.11
CA VAL A 200 -30.44 2.01 3.70
C VAL A 200 -30.82 0.55 3.38
N GLY A 201 -31.49 -0.14 4.34
CA GLY A 201 -32.01 -1.49 4.14
C GLY A 201 -30.99 -2.63 4.33
N ILE A 202 -29.87 -2.38 4.98
CA ILE A 202 -28.84 -3.37 5.26
C ILE A 202 -28.79 -3.69 6.76
N GLN A 203 -29.14 -4.94 7.12
CA GLN A 203 -28.92 -5.47 8.46
C GLN A 203 -27.52 -6.10 8.52
N PRO A 204 -26.62 -5.62 9.41
CA PRO A 204 -25.32 -6.28 9.57
C PRO A 204 -25.50 -7.68 10.16
N ASP A 205 -24.67 -8.61 9.70
CA ASP A 205 -24.60 -9.98 10.20
C ASP A 205 -23.58 -10.13 11.33
N VAL A 206 -22.51 -9.35 11.27
CA VAL A 206 -21.39 -9.35 12.22
C VAL A 206 -20.97 -7.92 12.48
N LEU A 207 -20.69 -7.61 13.75
CA LEU A 207 -20.11 -6.34 14.19
C LEU A 207 -18.67 -6.59 14.64
N VAL A 208 -17.72 -5.92 14.00
CA VAL A 208 -16.30 -5.91 14.43
C VAL A 208 -16.04 -4.58 15.14
N CYS A 209 -16.27 -4.57 16.44
CA CYS A 209 -16.26 -3.38 17.27
C CYS A 209 -14.83 -2.91 17.57
N ARG A 210 -14.41 -1.80 16.99
CA ARG A 210 -13.13 -1.16 17.31
C ARG A 210 -13.20 -0.56 18.71
N THR A 211 -12.24 -0.90 19.57
CA THR A 211 -12.18 -0.45 20.95
C THR A 211 -10.75 -0.48 21.48
N ASP A 212 -10.44 0.41 22.44
CA ASP A 212 -9.13 0.46 23.10
C ASP A 212 -9.08 -0.36 24.39
N SER A 213 -10.23 -0.87 24.85
CA SER A 213 -10.35 -1.67 26.07
C SER A 213 -11.21 -2.90 25.80
N PRO A 214 -10.98 -4.02 26.52
CA PRO A 214 -11.80 -5.22 26.39
C PRO A 214 -13.28 -4.92 26.60
N LEU A 215 -14.13 -5.51 25.76
CA LEU A 215 -15.58 -5.38 25.90
C LEU A 215 -16.09 -6.35 26.99
N PRO A 216 -16.66 -5.80 28.10
CA PRO A 216 -17.33 -6.64 29.09
C PRO A 216 -18.51 -7.39 28.47
N GLU A 217 -18.87 -8.52 29.07
CA GLU A 217 -19.93 -9.42 28.55
C GLU A 217 -21.31 -8.75 28.52
N ASP A 218 -21.62 -7.91 29.52
CA ASP A 218 -22.85 -7.12 29.56
C ASP A 218 -22.90 -6.07 28.44
N MET A 219 -21.74 -5.49 28.07
CA MET A 219 -21.64 -4.58 26.95
C MET A 219 -21.84 -5.32 25.62
N ARG A 220 -21.28 -6.52 25.44
CA ARG A 220 -21.52 -7.37 24.25
C ARG A 220 -23.00 -7.68 24.10
N ARG A 221 -23.66 -8.15 25.16
CA ARG A 221 -25.11 -8.43 25.17
C ARG A 221 -25.94 -7.18 24.84
N LYS A 222 -25.57 -6.05 25.39
CA LYS A 222 -26.23 -4.78 25.08
C LYS A 222 -26.08 -4.39 23.61
N ILE A 223 -24.88 -4.48 23.03
CA ILE A 223 -24.63 -4.20 21.60
C ILE A 223 -25.43 -5.17 20.75
N ALA A 224 -25.36 -6.48 21.03
CA ALA A 224 -26.10 -7.52 20.32
C ALA A 224 -27.60 -7.23 20.28
N LEU A 225 -28.19 -6.92 21.43
CA LEU A 225 -29.60 -6.61 21.55
C LEU A 225 -30.03 -5.38 20.74
N PHE A 226 -29.28 -4.26 20.87
CA PHE A 226 -29.64 -3.00 20.20
C PHE A 226 -29.35 -2.98 18.71
N CYS A 227 -28.41 -3.83 18.24
CA CYS A 227 -28.02 -3.93 16.83
C CYS A 227 -28.64 -5.14 16.12
N ASN A 228 -29.50 -5.90 16.83
CA ASN A 228 -30.21 -7.08 16.30
C ASN A 228 -29.26 -8.13 15.67
N VAL A 229 -28.19 -8.46 16.39
CA VAL A 229 -27.25 -9.54 16.06
C VAL A 229 -27.12 -10.50 17.23
N SER A 230 -26.67 -11.74 17.00
CA SER A 230 -26.36 -12.66 18.10
C SER A 230 -25.08 -12.24 18.84
N GLU A 231 -24.96 -12.60 20.12
CA GLU A 231 -23.81 -12.19 20.95
C GLU A 231 -22.47 -12.63 20.39
N ASP A 232 -22.41 -13.83 19.81
CA ASP A 232 -21.23 -14.39 19.16
C ASP A 232 -20.85 -13.68 17.82
N CYS A 233 -21.73 -12.82 17.32
CA CYS A 233 -21.47 -11.95 16.17
C CYS A 233 -20.98 -10.54 16.57
N VAL A 234 -20.81 -10.27 17.86
CA VAL A 234 -20.17 -9.05 18.36
C VAL A 234 -18.70 -9.36 18.66
N ILE A 235 -17.85 -9.09 17.70
CA ILE A 235 -16.41 -9.34 17.73
C ILE A 235 -15.70 -8.07 18.21
N GLN A 236 -14.84 -8.16 19.22
CA GLN A 236 -14.00 -7.02 19.59
C GLN A 236 -12.75 -6.98 18.71
N ASN A 237 -12.34 -5.76 18.35
CA ASN A 237 -11.11 -5.48 17.66
C ASN A 237 -10.30 -4.47 18.48
N LEU A 238 -9.42 -4.98 19.35
CA LEU A 238 -8.57 -4.19 20.22
C LEU A 238 -7.43 -3.52 19.45
N THR A 239 -6.93 -2.42 20.02
CA THR A 239 -5.66 -1.83 19.58
C THR A 239 -4.54 -2.85 19.79
N ALA A 240 -3.87 -3.25 18.73
CA ALA A 240 -2.75 -4.18 18.74
C ALA A 240 -1.42 -3.43 18.81
N SER A 241 -0.36 -4.09 19.26
CA SER A 241 1.01 -3.55 19.28
C SER A 241 1.60 -3.44 17.86
N THR A 242 1.15 -4.31 16.97
CA THR A 242 1.44 -4.30 15.53
C THR A 242 0.20 -4.71 14.74
N LEU A 243 0.05 -4.20 13.51
CA LEU A 243 -1.05 -4.58 12.62
C LEU A 243 -1.10 -6.09 12.37
N TYR A 244 0.05 -6.76 12.40
CA TYR A 244 0.17 -8.21 12.16
C TYR A 244 -0.35 -9.09 13.31
N GLU A 245 -0.66 -8.52 14.49
CA GLU A 245 -1.40 -9.22 15.55
C GLU A 245 -2.91 -9.30 15.28
N VAL A 246 -3.47 -8.38 14.48
CA VAL A 246 -4.92 -8.26 14.30
C VAL A 246 -5.56 -9.57 13.81
N PRO A 247 -4.99 -10.31 12.82
CA PRO A 247 -5.57 -11.61 12.43
C PRO A 247 -5.69 -12.59 13.59
N LEU A 248 -4.68 -12.66 14.48
CA LEU A 248 -4.69 -13.56 15.64
C LEU A 248 -5.72 -13.14 16.69
N LEU A 249 -5.88 -11.83 16.91
CA LEU A 249 -6.91 -11.30 17.81
C LEU A 249 -8.32 -11.62 17.28
N LEU A 250 -8.56 -11.43 15.99
CA LEU A 250 -9.85 -11.73 15.35
C LEU A 250 -10.14 -13.24 15.27
N GLU A 251 -9.11 -14.07 15.10
CA GLU A 251 -9.22 -15.53 15.20
C GLU A 251 -9.68 -15.96 16.59
N LYS A 252 -8.99 -15.46 17.64
CA LYS A 252 -9.32 -15.73 19.04
C LYS A 252 -10.76 -15.35 19.38
N GLU A 253 -11.26 -14.25 18.81
CA GLU A 253 -12.65 -13.80 18.95
C GLU A 253 -13.64 -14.66 18.13
N GLY A 254 -13.15 -15.55 17.26
CA GLY A 254 -13.95 -16.48 16.48
C GLY A 254 -14.53 -15.90 15.20
N LEU A 255 -13.99 -14.79 14.66
CA LEU A 255 -14.51 -14.15 13.45
C LEU A 255 -14.59 -15.12 12.28
N CYS A 256 -13.52 -15.88 12.00
CA CYS A 256 -13.49 -16.86 10.91
C CYS A 256 -14.61 -17.90 11.05
N ARG A 257 -14.77 -18.46 12.24
CA ARG A 257 -15.80 -19.48 12.53
C ARG A 257 -17.22 -18.93 12.33
N VAL A 258 -17.48 -17.71 12.81
CA VAL A 258 -18.78 -17.04 12.64
C VAL A 258 -19.09 -16.82 11.16
N VAL A 259 -18.12 -16.31 10.40
CA VAL A 259 -18.24 -16.04 8.95
C VAL A 259 -18.51 -17.35 8.18
N CYS A 260 -17.71 -18.39 8.41
CA CYS A 260 -17.87 -19.69 7.75
C CYS A 260 -19.25 -20.30 8.06
N ARG A 261 -19.69 -20.26 9.33
CA ARG A 261 -21.01 -20.74 9.73
C ARG A 261 -22.15 -20.00 9.03
N LYS A 262 -22.10 -18.66 9.01
CA LYS A 262 -23.16 -17.83 8.41
C LYS A 262 -23.27 -17.99 6.89
N LEU A 263 -22.14 -18.17 6.21
CA LEU A 263 -22.11 -18.39 4.77
C LEU A 263 -22.24 -19.86 4.36
N GLY A 264 -22.32 -20.79 5.33
CA GLY A 264 -22.37 -22.23 5.03
C GLY A 264 -21.10 -22.72 4.31
N LEU A 265 -19.94 -22.13 4.61
CA LEU A 265 -18.66 -22.56 4.07
C LEU A 265 -18.18 -23.81 4.83
N ASN A 266 -17.89 -24.86 4.08
CA ASN A 266 -17.30 -26.08 4.64
C ASN A 266 -15.77 -25.92 4.69
N ALA A 267 -15.28 -25.20 5.69
CA ALA A 267 -13.87 -24.90 5.89
C ALA A 267 -13.41 -25.37 7.28
N GLY A 268 -12.16 -25.79 7.37
CA GLY A 268 -11.54 -26.15 8.66
C GLY A 268 -11.19 -24.92 9.51
N GLU A 269 -10.60 -25.16 10.68
CA GLU A 269 -10.00 -24.07 11.46
C GLU A 269 -8.77 -23.51 10.72
N PRO A 270 -8.50 -22.20 10.81
CA PRO A 270 -7.38 -21.59 10.11
C PRO A 270 -6.03 -22.05 10.67
N ASP A 271 -5.11 -22.46 9.81
CA ASP A 271 -3.73 -22.78 10.23
C ASP A 271 -2.92 -21.49 10.36
N MET A 272 -2.88 -20.93 11.55
CA MET A 272 -2.17 -19.68 11.85
C MET A 272 -0.78 -19.88 12.46
N ARG A 273 -0.21 -21.10 12.49
CA ARG A 273 1.08 -21.40 13.12
C ARG A 273 2.20 -20.50 12.59
N HIS A 274 2.34 -20.41 11.27
CA HIS A 274 3.36 -19.55 10.66
C HIS A 274 3.15 -18.07 10.98
N TRP A 275 1.90 -17.62 11.08
CA TRP A 275 1.58 -16.23 11.44
C TRP A 275 1.86 -15.94 12.92
N HIS A 276 1.65 -16.92 13.81
CA HIS A 276 2.09 -16.83 15.21
C HIS A 276 3.61 -16.70 15.32
N GLU A 277 4.36 -17.52 14.58
CA GLU A 277 5.83 -17.44 14.54
C GLU A 277 6.31 -16.07 14.06
N LEU A 278 5.67 -15.51 13.02
CA LEU A 278 5.95 -14.16 12.52
C LEU A 278 5.75 -13.10 13.62
N VAL A 279 4.61 -13.13 14.31
CA VAL A 279 4.32 -12.16 15.39
C VAL A 279 5.31 -12.32 16.54
N GLU A 280 5.69 -13.54 16.90
CA GLU A 280 6.76 -13.76 17.87
C GLU A 280 8.12 -13.21 17.40
N GLN A 281 8.47 -13.34 16.13
CA GLN A 281 9.69 -12.75 15.58
C GLN A 281 9.66 -11.22 15.68
N ILE A 282 8.52 -10.60 15.37
CA ILE A 282 8.31 -9.15 15.52
C ILE A 282 8.60 -8.71 16.97
N HIS A 283 8.05 -9.42 17.96
CA HIS A 283 8.28 -9.09 19.37
C HIS A 283 9.72 -9.33 19.83
N ARG A 284 10.44 -10.29 19.24
CA ARG A 284 11.85 -10.57 19.53
C ARG A 284 12.81 -9.60 18.85
N ALA A 285 12.37 -8.89 17.83
CA ALA A 285 13.17 -7.91 17.11
C ALA A 285 13.37 -6.63 17.93
N THR A 286 14.36 -6.62 18.81
CA THR A 286 14.55 -5.55 19.82
C THR A 286 15.81 -4.70 19.62
N ARG A 287 16.80 -5.16 18.83
CA ARG A 287 18.02 -4.39 18.55
C ARG A 287 17.67 -3.10 17.79
N PRO A 288 17.86 -1.90 18.37
CA PRO A 288 17.46 -0.69 17.69
C PRO A 288 18.44 -0.33 16.55
N VAL A 289 17.89 0.12 15.42
CA VAL A 289 18.64 0.74 14.33
C VAL A 289 17.85 1.94 13.82
N THR A 290 18.50 3.09 13.71
CA THR A 290 17.85 4.30 13.20
C THR A 290 18.20 4.50 11.72
N ILE A 291 17.18 4.63 10.89
CA ILE A 291 17.28 4.89 9.44
C ILE A 291 16.63 6.23 9.15
N ALA A 292 17.37 7.14 8.48
CA ALA A 292 16.78 8.37 7.98
C ALA A 292 16.02 8.09 6.68
N LEU A 293 14.73 8.43 6.65
CA LEU A 293 13.93 8.52 5.44
C LEU A 293 13.90 9.99 5.03
N VAL A 294 14.68 10.33 4.00
CA VAL A 294 14.83 11.70 3.49
C VAL A 294 13.90 11.88 2.30
N GLY A 295 12.77 12.54 2.51
CA GLY A 295 11.70 12.61 1.53
C GLY A 295 11.01 13.97 1.46
N LYS A 296 10.05 14.06 0.54
CA LYS A 296 9.23 15.26 0.30
C LYS A 296 7.93 15.30 1.11
N TYR A 297 7.41 14.13 1.50
CA TYR A 297 6.06 13.96 2.08
C TYR A 297 6.13 13.44 3.51
N THR A 298 7.10 13.91 4.29
CA THR A 298 7.40 13.38 5.63
C THR A 298 6.43 13.84 6.71
N GLU A 299 5.58 14.84 6.45
CA GLU A 299 4.54 15.28 7.38
C GLU A 299 3.36 14.29 7.47
N LEU A 300 3.08 13.55 6.39
CA LEU A 300 2.08 12.46 6.37
C LEU A 300 2.79 11.13 6.13
N HIS A 301 2.96 10.34 7.17
CA HIS A 301 3.69 9.08 7.10
C HIS A 301 3.05 8.07 6.12
N ASP A 302 1.73 8.13 5.96
CA ASP A 302 1.00 7.27 5.01
C ASP A 302 1.42 7.49 3.54
N ALA A 303 2.07 8.63 3.22
CA ALA A 303 2.63 8.87 1.90
C ALA A 303 3.79 7.91 1.55
N TYR A 304 4.41 7.31 2.56
CA TYR A 304 5.49 6.33 2.43
C TYR A 304 5.19 5.03 3.19
N LEU A 305 3.91 4.66 3.29
CA LEU A 305 3.47 3.52 4.08
C LEU A 305 4.19 2.22 3.70
N SER A 306 4.22 1.86 2.40
CA SER A 306 4.88 0.63 1.96
C SER A 306 6.40 0.65 2.17
N VAL A 307 7.04 1.82 2.12
CA VAL A 307 8.47 1.97 2.47
C VAL A 307 8.68 1.70 3.96
N ALA A 308 7.85 2.29 4.82
CA ALA A 308 7.91 2.09 6.28
C ALA A 308 7.66 0.62 6.65
N GLU A 309 6.64 0.00 6.05
CA GLU A 309 6.34 -1.43 6.23
C GLU A 309 7.50 -2.31 5.74
N SER A 310 8.14 -1.97 4.60
CA SER A 310 9.28 -2.73 4.09
C SER A 310 10.51 -2.65 5.00
N LEU A 311 10.76 -1.49 5.60
CA LEU A 311 11.79 -1.32 6.63
C LEU A 311 11.46 -2.13 7.89
N PHE A 312 10.19 -2.15 8.29
CA PHE A 312 9.73 -2.96 9.42
C PHE A 312 9.90 -4.46 9.15
N HIS A 313 9.50 -4.95 7.96
CA HIS A 313 9.68 -6.35 7.57
C HIS A 313 11.16 -6.75 7.56
N ALA A 314 12.01 -5.91 6.96
CA ALA A 314 13.45 -6.15 6.90
C ALA A 314 14.08 -6.14 8.30
N GLY A 315 13.67 -5.19 9.16
CA GLY A 315 14.09 -5.12 10.54
C GLY A 315 13.75 -6.40 11.30
N THR A 316 12.50 -6.86 11.22
CA THR A 316 12.04 -8.10 11.84
C THR A 316 12.89 -9.29 11.40
N ALA A 317 13.14 -9.45 10.10
CA ALA A 317 13.96 -10.55 9.57
C ALA A 317 15.43 -10.48 10.00
N CYS A 318 15.94 -9.27 10.30
CA CYS A 318 17.29 -9.06 10.82
C CYS A 318 17.35 -9.06 12.37
N GLY A 319 16.25 -9.34 13.08
CA GLY A 319 16.17 -9.29 14.55
C GLY A 319 16.28 -7.88 15.12
N ALA A 320 15.98 -6.85 14.34
CA ALA A 320 16.15 -5.46 14.68
C ALA A 320 14.82 -4.68 14.64
N ARG A 321 14.71 -3.70 15.54
CA ARG A 321 13.64 -2.71 15.53
C ARG A 321 14.14 -1.46 14.80
N VAL A 322 13.61 -1.23 13.59
CA VAL A 322 13.92 -0.04 12.82
C VAL A 322 13.16 1.16 13.38
N ASN A 323 13.89 2.22 13.72
CA ASN A 323 13.36 3.53 14.07
C ASN A 323 13.54 4.43 12.86
N ILE A 324 12.44 4.87 12.24
CA ILE A 324 12.50 5.77 11.09
C ILE A 324 12.62 7.20 11.60
N ARG A 325 13.69 7.88 11.20
CA ARG A 325 13.81 9.33 11.33
C ARG A 325 13.29 9.98 10.06
N TRP A 326 12.15 10.61 10.16
CA TRP A 326 11.53 11.36 9.05
C TRP A 326 12.26 12.69 8.86
N VAL A 327 12.83 12.92 7.69
CA VAL A 327 13.62 14.12 7.37
C VAL A 327 13.03 14.77 6.13
N ASP A 328 12.51 15.99 6.29
CA ASP A 328 12.06 16.78 5.14
C ASP A 328 13.27 17.32 4.38
N SER A 329 13.41 16.87 3.15
CA SER A 329 14.51 17.24 2.27
C SER A 329 14.56 18.74 1.94
N GLN A 330 13.44 19.47 2.01
CA GLN A 330 13.41 20.93 1.79
C GLN A 330 14.24 21.71 2.80
N HIS A 331 14.37 21.19 4.02
CA HIS A 331 15.07 21.87 5.10
C HIS A 331 16.53 21.44 5.26
N LEU A 332 17.02 20.53 4.41
CA LEU A 332 18.42 20.10 4.44
C LEU A 332 19.31 21.10 3.70
N THR A 333 20.38 21.52 4.37
CA THR A 333 21.44 22.39 3.85
C THR A 333 22.81 21.80 4.18
N ALA A 334 23.88 22.32 3.55
CA ALA A 334 25.25 21.89 3.82
C ALA A 334 25.64 22.10 5.30
N GLU A 335 25.05 23.10 5.96
CA GLU A 335 25.37 23.45 7.34
C GLU A 335 24.69 22.53 8.35
N ASN A 336 23.49 21.99 8.03
CA ASN A 336 22.69 21.23 8.99
C ASN A 336 22.63 19.72 8.73
N ILE A 337 23.09 19.25 7.57
CA ILE A 337 22.98 17.84 7.14
C ILE A 337 23.59 16.87 8.15
N ALA A 338 24.75 17.21 8.71
CA ALA A 338 25.46 16.38 9.67
C ALA A 338 24.64 16.20 10.97
N ASP A 339 24.02 17.27 11.46
CA ASP A 339 23.18 17.24 12.65
C ASP A 339 21.85 16.51 12.40
N ALA A 340 21.23 16.79 11.25
CA ALA A 340 19.96 16.16 10.86
C ALA A 340 20.06 14.64 10.74
N LEU A 341 21.22 14.14 10.26
CA LEU A 341 21.46 12.70 10.05
C LEU A 341 22.32 12.05 11.17
N ALA A 342 22.68 12.82 12.21
CA ALA A 342 23.50 12.30 13.31
C ALA A 342 22.92 11.02 13.92
N GLY A 343 23.75 9.98 14.04
CA GLY A 343 23.36 8.69 14.64
C GLY A 343 22.47 7.81 13.75
N CYS A 344 22.11 8.24 12.53
CA CYS A 344 21.47 7.35 11.56
C CYS A 344 22.50 6.35 11.00
N LYS A 345 22.10 5.10 10.90
CA LYS A 345 22.93 3.99 10.41
C LYS A 345 22.64 3.63 8.95
N GLY A 346 21.62 4.22 8.38
CA GLY A 346 21.25 4.11 6.97
C GLY A 346 20.44 5.33 6.53
N ILE A 347 20.54 5.67 5.25
CA ILE A 347 19.81 6.77 4.61
C ILE A 347 19.01 6.18 3.45
N LEU A 348 17.69 6.38 3.48
CA LEU A 348 16.78 5.97 2.41
C LEU A 348 16.17 7.22 1.77
N VAL A 349 16.29 7.34 0.44
CA VAL A 349 15.61 8.36 -0.36
C VAL A 349 14.53 7.69 -1.20
N PRO A 350 13.25 7.93 -0.89
CA PRO A 350 12.12 7.29 -1.55
C PRO A 350 11.76 7.95 -2.89
N GLY A 351 10.76 7.40 -3.57
CA GLY A 351 10.13 7.99 -4.75
C GLY A 351 9.45 9.32 -4.46
N GLY A 352 9.20 10.09 -5.51
CA GLY A 352 8.50 11.38 -5.43
C GLY A 352 8.47 12.09 -6.78
N PHE A 353 7.64 13.12 -6.92
CA PHE A 353 7.50 13.93 -8.12
C PHE A 353 7.74 15.41 -7.85
N GLY A 354 8.13 16.16 -8.90
CA GLY A 354 8.38 17.60 -8.85
C GLY A 354 9.73 17.96 -8.23
N ASP A 355 10.06 19.23 -8.28
CA ASP A 355 11.38 19.82 -7.98
C ASP A 355 11.64 20.11 -6.50
N ARG A 356 10.59 20.11 -5.68
CA ARG A 356 10.67 20.45 -4.25
C ARG A 356 11.64 19.51 -3.50
N GLY A 357 12.62 20.08 -2.77
CA GLY A 357 13.53 19.34 -1.88
C GLY A 357 14.59 18.48 -2.58
N ILE A 358 14.78 18.62 -3.90
CA ILE A 358 15.75 17.83 -4.69
C ILE A 358 17.18 18.05 -4.19
N GLU A 359 17.60 19.30 -3.98
CA GLU A 359 18.97 19.60 -3.53
C GLU A 359 19.27 19.00 -2.16
N GLY A 360 18.28 19.00 -1.23
CA GLY A 360 18.45 18.33 0.07
C GLY A 360 18.56 16.80 -0.05
N MET A 361 17.88 16.18 -1.02
CA MET A 361 18.06 14.75 -1.32
C MET A 361 19.44 14.47 -1.90
N ILE A 362 19.96 15.34 -2.80
CA ILE A 362 21.32 15.23 -3.36
C ILE A 362 22.35 15.34 -2.25
N LEU A 363 22.20 16.31 -1.32
CA LEU A 363 23.07 16.44 -0.14
C LEU A 363 23.04 15.18 0.73
N ALA A 364 21.86 14.57 0.95
CA ALA A 364 21.75 13.35 1.72
C ALA A 364 22.44 12.15 1.05
N ALA A 365 22.33 12.03 -0.27
CA ALA A 365 23.04 11.02 -1.06
C ALA A 365 24.56 11.22 -1.03
N GLN A 366 25.04 12.47 -1.15
CA GLN A 366 26.44 12.85 -0.99
C GLN A 366 26.96 12.49 0.41
N TYR A 367 26.23 12.89 1.45
CA TYR A 367 26.60 12.61 2.83
C TYR A 367 26.70 11.09 3.09
N ALA A 368 25.77 10.31 2.54
CA ALA A 368 25.81 8.84 2.62
C ALA A 368 27.08 8.27 1.96
N ARG A 369 27.39 8.73 0.73
CA ARG A 369 28.55 8.26 -0.03
C ARG A 369 29.87 8.60 0.67
N GLU A 370 30.04 9.86 1.07
CA GLU A 370 31.30 10.35 1.65
C GLU A 370 31.57 9.76 3.05
N ASN A 371 30.53 9.58 3.84
CA ASN A 371 30.62 9.04 5.20
C ASN A 371 30.45 7.50 5.26
N ARG A 372 30.34 6.85 4.07
CA ARG A 372 30.17 5.38 3.94
C ARG A 372 28.96 4.83 4.71
N ILE A 373 27.89 5.66 4.85
CA ILE A 373 26.62 5.25 5.48
C ILE A 373 25.77 4.53 4.43
N PRO A 374 25.25 3.32 4.72
CA PRO A 374 24.35 2.59 3.82
C PRO A 374 23.27 3.48 3.22
N TYR A 375 23.12 3.41 1.90
CA TYR A 375 22.15 4.18 1.12
C TYR A 375 21.25 3.27 0.30
N LEU A 376 19.93 3.54 0.32
CA LEU A 376 18.97 2.93 -0.57
C LEU A 376 18.17 4.04 -1.27
N GLY A 377 18.32 4.15 -2.60
CA GLY A 377 17.55 5.09 -3.43
C GLY A 377 16.46 4.37 -4.22
N ILE A 378 15.21 4.79 -4.04
CA ILE A 378 14.04 4.18 -4.71
C ILE A 378 13.48 5.17 -5.72
N CYS A 379 13.35 4.77 -7.00
CA CYS A 379 12.81 5.56 -8.10
C CYS A 379 13.51 6.94 -8.20
N LEU A 380 12.90 8.02 -7.72
CA LEU A 380 13.56 9.33 -7.61
C LEU A 380 14.88 9.22 -6.82
N GLY A 381 14.93 8.42 -5.76
CA GLY A 381 16.14 8.23 -4.96
C GLY A 381 17.32 7.64 -5.76
N MET A 382 17.07 6.73 -6.71
CA MET A 382 18.09 6.28 -7.65
C MET A 382 18.54 7.43 -8.57
N GLN A 383 17.60 8.20 -9.11
CA GLN A 383 17.90 9.35 -9.97
C GLN A 383 18.75 10.38 -9.23
N ILE A 384 18.43 10.66 -7.97
CA ILE A 384 19.22 11.51 -7.07
C ILE A 384 20.65 10.98 -6.90
N ALA A 385 20.83 9.67 -6.70
CA ALA A 385 22.16 9.06 -6.59
C ALA A 385 22.99 9.24 -7.88
N VAL A 386 22.35 9.11 -9.06
CA VAL A 386 23.01 9.35 -10.36
C VAL A 386 23.39 10.83 -10.53
N ILE A 387 22.50 11.76 -10.19
CA ILE A 387 22.78 13.21 -10.26
C ILE A 387 23.90 13.59 -9.30
N GLU A 388 23.86 13.11 -8.06
CA GLU A 388 24.91 13.35 -7.06
C GLU A 388 26.27 12.87 -7.56
N PHE A 389 26.32 11.62 -8.04
CA PHE A 389 27.54 11.02 -8.57
C PHE A 389 28.08 11.79 -9.78
N ALA A 390 27.22 12.19 -10.68
CA ALA A 390 27.57 12.99 -11.85
C ALA A 390 28.19 14.34 -11.45
N ARG A 391 27.61 15.03 -10.47
CA ARG A 391 28.11 16.34 -10.00
C ARG A 391 29.44 16.25 -9.26
N HIS A 392 29.55 15.32 -8.31
CA HIS A 392 30.65 15.34 -7.33
C HIS A 392 31.75 14.32 -7.62
N VAL A 393 31.52 13.32 -8.47
CA VAL A 393 32.51 12.31 -8.86
C VAL A 393 32.93 12.48 -10.33
N ALA A 394 31.95 12.53 -11.25
CA ALA A 394 32.26 12.74 -12.67
C ALA A 394 32.59 14.22 -13.03
N GLY A 395 32.31 15.19 -12.13
CA GLY A 395 32.68 16.58 -12.26
C GLY A 395 31.75 17.44 -13.12
N TRP A 396 30.55 16.99 -13.43
CA TRP A 396 29.53 17.76 -14.18
C TRP A 396 28.65 18.54 -13.21
N THR A 397 29.11 19.70 -12.77
CA THR A 397 28.48 20.49 -11.69
C THR A 397 27.03 20.91 -11.97
N ASP A 398 26.62 20.96 -13.23
CA ASP A 398 25.28 21.29 -13.71
C ASP A 398 24.44 20.05 -14.01
N ALA A 399 24.96 18.83 -13.78
CA ALA A 399 24.18 17.59 -14.01
C ALA A 399 22.86 17.60 -13.25
N HIS A 400 21.78 17.29 -13.94
CA HIS A 400 20.42 17.29 -13.39
C HIS A 400 19.49 16.32 -14.10
N SER A 401 18.25 16.27 -13.64
CA SER A 401 17.13 15.68 -14.39
C SER A 401 16.52 16.74 -15.30
N ALA A 402 16.19 16.36 -16.53
CA ALA A 402 15.42 17.20 -17.46
C ALA A 402 13.98 17.49 -16.94
N GLU A 403 13.51 16.76 -15.93
CA GLU A 403 12.25 17.06 -15.23
C GLU A 403 12.33 18.38 -14.45
N PHE A 404 13.48 18.64 -13.82
CA PHE A 404 13.64 19.75 -12.88
C PHE A 404 14.37 20.93 -13.50
N ASP A 405 15.32 20.66 -14.41
CA ASP A 405 16.04 21.66 -15.20
C ASP A 405 16.15 21.22 -16.66
N SER A 406 15.22 21.70 -17.49
CA SER A 406 15.21 21.41 -18.92
C SER A 406 16.31 22.09 -19.72
N ALA A 407 17.08 23.02 -19.10
CA ALA A 407 18.17 23.76 -19.72
C ALA A 407 19.56 23.20 -19.36
N THR A 408 19.67 22.23 -18.49
CA THR A 408 20.96 21.62 -18.12
C THR A 408 21.71 21.07 -19.34
N ALA A 409 23.03 21.28 -19.41
CA ALA A 409 23.85 20.67 -20.45
C ALA A 409 24.12 19.18 -20.22
N HIS A 410 23.92 18.69 -18.98
CA HIS A 410 24.12 17.30 -18.62
C HIS A 410 22.84 16.69 -18.03
N PRO A 411 21.78 16.43 -18.86
CA PRO A 411 20.57 15.75 -18.41
C PRO A 411 20.84 14.25 -18.20
N VAL A 412 21.50 13.92 -17.07
CA VAL A 412 21.85 12.53 -16.72
C VAL A 412 20.62 11.70 -16.41
N ILE A 413 19.50 12.35 -16.11
CA ILE A 413 18.16 11.78 -16.03
C ILE A 413 17.30 12.50 -17.07
N ASP A 414 16.66 11.74 -17.96
CA ASP A 414 15.93 12.30 -19.08
C ASP A 414 14.60 11.55 -19.32
N LEU A 415 13.74 12.16 -20.12
CA LEU A 415 12.43 11.61 -20.46
C LEU A 415 12.57 10.32 -21.28
N MET A 416 11.84 9.29 -20.92
CA MET A 416 11.77 8.06 -21.71
C MET A 416 11.27 8.38 -23.14
N PRO A 417 11.84 7.75 -24.19
CA PRO A 417 11.47 8.04 -25.58
C PRO A 417 9.98 7.85 -25.88
N ASP A 418 9.32 6.87 -25.25
CA ASP A 418 7.88 6.59 -25.37
C ASP A 418 7.00 7.53 -24.55
N GLN A 419 7.58 8.40 -23.73
CA GLN A 419 6.89 9.40 -22.93
C GLN A 419 6.86 10.79 -23.61
N VAL A 420 7.54 10.97 -24.74
CA VAL A 420 7.59 12.23 -25.49
C VAL A 420 6.23 12.55 -26.10
N GLY A 421 5.70 13.75 -25.82
CA GLY A 421 4.43 14.24 -26.37
C GLY A 421 3.18 13.80 -25.61
N ILE A 422 3.30 13.07 -24.49
CA ILE A 422 2.18 12.70 -23.63
C ILE A 422 1.71 13.91 -22.82
N THR A 423 0.45 14.32 -23.01
CA THR A 423 -0.18 15.45 -22.29
C THR A 423 -1.00 15.01 -21.09
N ALA A 424 -1.62 13.82 -21.14
CA ALA A 424 -2.35 13.24 -20.03
C ALA A 424 -1.38 12.74 -18.94
N LYS A 425 -1.63 13.11 -17.68
CA LYS A 425 -0.71 12.77 -16.57
C LYS A 425 -1.07 11.45 -15.87
N GLY A 426 -2.35 11.11 -15.74
CA GLY A 426 -2.80 9.88 -15.06
C GLY A 426 -2.69 8.65 -15.96
N GLY A 427 -2.20 7.53 -15.44
CA GLY A 427 -2.16 6.23 -16.12
C GLY A 427 -1.26 6.14 -17.36
N THR A 428 -0.32 7.07 -17.54
CA THR A 428 0.51 7.17 -18.77
C THR A 428 2.01 6.98 -18.55
N MET A 429 2.44 6.80 -17.30
CA MET A 429 3.84 6.48 -16.96
C MET A 429 4.17 5.03 -17.31
N ARG A 430 5.41 4.64 -17.15
CA ARG A 430 5.80 3.23 -17.09
C ARG A 430 5.27 2.65 -15.77
N LEU A 431 4.18 1.90 -15.85
CA LEU A 431 3.41 1.41 -14.71
C LEU A 431 3.34 -0.11 -14.70
N GLY A 432 3.45 -0.70 -13.50
CA GLY A 432 3.31 -2.13 -13.29
C GLY A 432 4.62 -2.90 -13.37
N LYS A 433 4.49 -4.19 -13.58
CA LYS A 433 5.58 -5.16 -13.44
C LYS A 433 6.39 -5.34 -14.71
N TYR A 434 7.70 -5.09 -14.62
CA TYR A 434 8.64 -5.27 -15.72
C TYR A 434 9.85 -6.11 -15.30
N PRO A 435 10.50 -6.83 -16.25
CA PRO A 435 11.70 -7.60 -15.98
C PRO A 435 12.93 -6.70 -15.86
N CYS A 436 13.85 -7.10 -14.97
CA CYS A 436 15.17 -6.53 -14.85
C CYS A 436 16.21 -7.65 -14.80
N VAL A 437 17.24 -7.55 -15.64
CA VAL A 437 18.38 -8.47 -15.68
C VAL A 437 19.47 -7.89 -14.79
N LEU A 438 19.87 -8.64 -13.76
CA LEU A 438 20.88 -8.22 -12.79
C LEU A 438 22.30 -8.54 -13.28
N THR A 439 23.19 -7.58 -13.09
CA THR A 439 24.61 -7.73 -13.45
C THR A 439 25.30 -8.68 -12.46
N ALA A 440 26.03 -9.64 -12.98
CA ALA A 440 26.74 -10.63 -12.19
C ALA A 440 27.78 -10.00 -11.23
N GLY A 441 27.84 -10.50 -9.99
CA GLY A 441 28.77 -10.06 -8.98
C GLY A 441 28.44 -8.69 -8.36
N THR A 442 27.22 -8.20 -8.53
CA THR A 442 26.69 -7.00 -7.87
C THR A 442 26.08 -7.34 -6.51
N ARG A 443 26.00 -6.33 -5.62
CA ARG A 443 25.27 -6.46 -4.34
C ARG A 443 23.79 -6.73 -4.56
N ALA A 444 23.22 -6.08 -5.59
CA ALA A 444 21.85 -6.32 -6.00
C ALA A 444 21.63 -7.79 -6.34
N GLN A 445 22.45 -8.38 -7.21
CA GLN A 445 22.34 -9.79 -7.55
C GLN A 445 22.53 -10.73 -6.33
N ALA A 446 23.51 -10.42 -5.48
CA ALA A 446 23.74 -11.19 -4.26
C ALA A 446 22.53 -11.15 -3.31
N ALA A 447 21.86 -9.99 -3.19
CA ALA A 447 20.66 -9.83 -2.35
C ALA A 447 19.47 -10.65 -2.88
N TYR A 448 19.23 -10.62 -4.20
CA TYR A 448 18.13 -11.37 -4.80
C TYR A 448 18.43 -12.87 -4.99
N GLY A 449 19.69 -13.25 -5.14
CA GLY A 449 20.11 -14.64 -5.38
C GLY A 449 19.71 -15.19 -6.75
N GLN A 450 19.38 -14.33 -7.72
CA GLN A 450 18.95 -14.70 -9.08
C GLN A 450 19.44 -13.67 -10.10
N SER A 451 19.40 -14.02 -11.40
CA SER A 451 19.91 -13.16 -12.48
C SER A 451 18.83 -12.31 -13.15
N GLU A 452 17.57 -12.67 -13.00
CA GLU A 452 16.42 -11.93 -13.55
C GLU A 452 15.37 -11.78 -12.47
N ILE A 453 14.82 -10.57 -12.37
CA ILE A 453 13.79 -10.21 -11.41
C ILE A 453 12.64 -9.48 -12.11
N TRP A 454 11.51 -9.39 -11.44
CA TRP A 454 10.33 -8.71 -11.95
C TRP A 454 9.85 -7.75 -10.88
N GLU A 455 9.87 -6.44 -11.18
CA GLU A 455 9.56 -5.39 -10.21
C GLU A 455 8.55 -4.38 -10.75
N ARG A 456 7.84 -3.68 -9.85
CA ARG A 456 6.81 -2.70 -10.20
C ARG A 456 7.40 -1.32 -10.38
N HIS A 457 7.00 -0.65 -11.44
CA HIS A 457 7.46 0.68 -11.84
C HIS A 457 6.35 1.71 -11.73
N ARG A 458 6.77 2.97 -11.50
CA ARG A 458 5.92 4.16 -11.52
C ARG A 458 6.78 5.38 -11.82
N HIS A 459 7.24 5.53 -13.07
CA HIS A 459 8.11 6.64 -13.44
C HIS A 459 7.95 7.01 -14.91
N ARG A 460 8.45 8.21 -15.26
CA ARG A 460 8.44 8.79 -16.60
C ARG A 460 9.85 9.11 -17.09
N TYR A 461 10.75 9.42 -16.16
CA TYR A 461 12.14 9.75 -16.40
C TYR A 461 13.04 8.58 -16.00
N GLU A 462 14.23 8.51 -16.65
CA GLU A 462 15.19 7.44 -16.43
C GLU A 462 16.64 7.91 -16.63
N CYS A 463 17.62 7.08 -16.26
CA CYS A 463 19.03 7.35 -16.49
C CYS A 463 19.32 7.41 -18.00
N SER A 464 19.93 8.53 -18.44
CA SER A 464 20.24 8.79 -19.84
C SER A 464 21.42 7.93 -20.34
N ASN A 465 21.17 7.17 -21.41
CA ASN A 465 22.21 6.35 -22.04
C ASN A 465 23.34 7.17 -22.68
N VAL A 466 23.11 8.48 -22.92
CA VAL A 466 24.15 9.37 -23.46
C VAL A 466 25.31 9.54 -22.47
N PHE A 467 25.00 9.64 -21.19
CA PHE A 467 25.98 9.87 -20.13
C PHE A 467 26.43 8.58 -19.44
N ARG A 468 25.70 7.48 -19.63
CA ARG A 468 25.94 6.18 -18.99
C ARG A 468 27.40 5.70 -19.12
N PRO A 469 28.05 5.70 -20.31
CA PRO A 469 29.43 5.20 -20.42
C PRO A 469 30.43 5.97 -19.55
N ALA A 470 30.28 7.29 -19.50
CA ALA A 470 31.19 8.13 -18.73
C ALA A 470 30.93 8.02 -17.20
N LEU A 471 29.69 7.79 -16.79
CA LEU A 471 29.35 7.45 -15.39
C LEU A 471 29.96 6.10 -14.97
N GLU A 472 29.91 5.09 -15.84
CA GLU A 472 30.54 3.78 -15.61
C GLU A 472 32.06 3.90 -15.52
N GLU A 473 32.70 4.71 -16.40
CA GLU A 473 34.13 4.98 -16.36
C GLU A 473 34.55 5.71 -15.06
N ALA A 474 33.71 6.60 -14.56
CA ALA A 474 33.87 7.26 -13.26
C ALA A 474 33.68 6.35 -12.04
N GLY A 475 33.17 5.13 -12.22
CA GLY A 475 33.02 4.12 -11.16
C GLY A 475 31.59 3.83 -10.70
N LEU A 476 30.56 4.43 -11.31
CA LEU A 476 29.18 4.04 -11.07
C LEU A 476 28.90 2.70 -11.78
N ARG A 477 28.50 1.69 -11.04
CA ARG A 477 28.20 0.39 -11.61
C ARG A 477 26.72 0.25 -11.93
N ILE A 478 26.42 -0.15 -13.18
CA ILE A 478 25.07 -0.54 -13.56
C ILE A 478 24.80 -1.94 -13.01
N ALA A 479 23.95 -2.04 -12.01
CA ALA A 479 23.65 -3.29 -11.31
C ALA A 479 22.46 -4.06 -11.91
N GLY A 480 21.64 -3.41 -12.74
CA GLY A 480 20.53 -4.04 -13.44
C GLY A 480 20.05 -3.21 -14.63
N THR A 481 19.55 -3.91 -15.65
CA THR A 481 19.00 -3.29 -16.87
C THR A 481 17.72 -3.98 -17.32
N SER A 482 16.95 -3.32 -18.19
CA SER A 482 15.93 -4.02 -18.98
C SER A 482 16.55 -5.14 -19.82
N PRO A 483 15.79 -6.19 -20.25
CA PRO A 483 16.34 -7.33 -21.00
C PRO A 483 17.07 -6.95 -22.30
N ASP A 484 16.68 -5.84 -22.92
CA ASP A 484 17.32 -5.30 -24.12
C ASP A 484 18.55 -4.41 -23.80
N GLY A 485 18.85 -4.21 -22.51
CA GLY A 485 20.00 -3.44 -22.02
C GLY A 485 19.85 -1.92 -22.14
N ARG A 486 18.71 -1.41 -22.62
CA ARG A 486 18.51 0.02 -22.88
C ARG A 486 18.17 0.83 -21.63
N LEU A 487 17.36 0.30 -20.73
CA LEU A 487 16.94 1.00 -19.52
C LEU A 487 17.83 0.60 -18.35
N VAL A 488 18.32 1.59 -17.61
CA VAL A 488 19.07 1.38 -16.36
C VAL A 488 18.07 1.22 -15.22
N GLU A 489 17.97 0.01 -14.70
CA GLU A 489 17.04 -0.33 -13.64
C GLU A 489 17.65 -0.22 -12.24
N MET A 490 18.97 -0.45 -12.14
CA MET A 490 19.67 -0.40 -10.86
C MET A 490 21.09 0.14 -11.04
N VAL A 491 21.56 0.89 -10.02
CA VAL A 491 22.93 1.36 -9.89
C VAL A 491 23.50 1.01 -8.52
N GLU A 492 24.84 0.84 -8.44
CA GLU A 492 25.53 0.65 -7.15
C GLU A 492 26.94 1.23 -7.17
N LEU A 493 27.50 1.52 -5.98
CA LEU A 493 28.92 1.82 -5.78
C LEU A 493 29.62 0.59 -5.19
N PRO A 494 30.50 -0.10 -5.93
CA PRO A 494 31.12 -1.37 -5.50
C PRO A 494 31.93 -1.26 -4.21
N GLU A 495 32.65 -0.15 -4.04
CA GLU A 495 33.54 0.09 -2.89
C GLU A 495 32.79 0.56 -1.62
N HIS A 496 31.50 0.87 -1.73
CA HIS A 496 30.68 1.32 -0.61
C HIS A 496 30.07 0.13 0.13
N PRO A 497 29.90 0.15 1.46
CA PRO A 497 29.26 -0.96 2.21
C PRO A 497 27.90 -1.37 1.64
N TRP A 498 27.05 -0.37 1.38
CA TRP A 498 25.78 -0.52 0.68
C TRP A 498 25.37 0.83 0.08
N TYR A 499 25.51 1.00 -1.22
CA TYR A 499 25.00 2.18 -1.94
C TYR A 499 24.30 1.67 -3.18
N VAL A 500 22.99 1.50 -3.10
CA VAL A 500 22.17 0.86 -4.13
C VAL A 500 21.01 1.77 -4.46
N GLY A 501 20.79 1.99 -5.74
CA GLY A 501 19.60 2.65 -6.28
C GLY A 501 18.83 1.72 -7.20
N CYS A 502 17.50 1.79 -7.19
CA CYS A 502 16.62 1.08 -8.10
C CYS A 502 15.55 2.02 -8.67
N GLN A 503 15.24 1.89 -9.97
CA GLN A 503 14.25 2.71 -10.66
C GLN A 503 12.81 2.26 -10.36
N PHE A 504 12.64 1.01 -10.05
CA PHE A 504 11.38 0.40 -9.63
C PHE A 504 11.09 0.63 -8.14
N HIS A 505 9.91 0.19 -7.70
CA HIS A 505 9.40 0.34 -6.34
C HIS A 505 9.38 -1.01 -5.60
N PRO A 506 10.49 -1.41 -4.94
CA PRO A 506 10.60 -2.69 -4.23
C PRO A 506 9.65 -2.78 -3.03
N GLU A 507 9.23 -1.65 -2.47
CA GLU A 507 8.32 -1.56 -1.34
C GLU A 507 6.96 -2.19 -1.59
N PHE A 508 6.47 -2.19 -2.84
CA PHE A 508 5.17 -2.77 -3.18
C PHE A 508 5.15 -4.29 -3.11
N LYS A 509 6.32 -4.93 -3.15
CA LYS A 509 6.42 -6.40 -3.14
C LYS A 509 6.91 -6.98 -1.81
N SER A 510 7.24 -6.15 -0.83
CA SER A 510 7.64 -6.63 0.49
C SER A 510 6.45 -7.25 1.24
N ARG A 511 6.70 -8.36 1.94
CA ARG A 511 5.73 -9.08 2.76
C ARG A 511 6.30 -9.25 4.16
N PRO A 512 5.47 -9.34 5.21
CA PRO A 512 5.96 -9.44 6.58
C PRO A 512 6.78 -10.72 6.83
N ASP A 513 6.42 -11.81 6.18
CA ASP A 513 7.11 -13.12 6.25
C ASP A 513 8.15 -13.32 5.14
N ARG A 514 8.19 -12.42 4.16
CA ARG A 514 9.13 -12.44 3.03
C ARG A 514 9.55 -11.01 2.67
N PRO A 515 10.41 -10.37 3.51
CA PRO A 515 10.86 -9.01 3.28
C PRO A 515 11.61 -8.90 1.96
N HIS A 516 11.42 -7.78 1.28
CA HIS A 516 12.05 -7.56 -0.01
C HIS A 516 13.59 -7.58 0.11
N PRO A 517 14.32 -8.26 -0.79
CA PRO A 517 15.77 -8.46 -0.71
C PRO A 517 16.58 -7.18 -0.55
N LEU A 518 16.24 -6.10 -1.27
CA LEU A 518 16.96 -4.83 -1.18
C LEU A 518 16.80 -4.16 0.18
N PHE A 519 15.61 -4.18 0.77
CA PHE A 519 15.39 -3.66 2.12
C PHE A 519 16.13 -4.50 3.17
N ARG A 520 16.11 -5.83 3.03
CA ARG A 520 16.84 -6.74 3.94
C ARG A 520 18.34 -6.49 3.87
N GLY A 521 18.92 -6.39 2.68
CA GLY A 521 20.35 -6.10 2.49
C GLY A 521 20.74 -4.72 3.05
N PHE A 522 19.90 -3.71 2.82
CA PHE A 522 20.09 -2.36 3.33
C PHE A 522 20.08 -2.30 4.86
N VAL A 523 19.08 -2.91 5.51
CA VAL A 523 18.99 -2.96 6.98
C VAL A 523 20.13 -3.78 7.57
N ALA A 524 20.51 -4.90 6.96
CA ALA A 524 21.65 -5.69 7.39
C ALA A 524 22.94 -4.86 7.36
N ALA A 525 23.22 -4.14 6.28
CA ALA A 525 24.38 -3.25 6.19
C ALA A 525 24.34 -2.11 7.21
N ALA A 526 23.15 -1.57 7.51
CA ALA A 526 22.98 -0.54 8.54
C ALA A 526 23.25 -1.07 9.96
N LEU A 527 23.03 -2.34 10.21
CA LEU A 527 23.32 -2.98 11.50
C LEU A 527 24.82 -3.27 11.72
N GLU A 528 25.64 -3.26 10.66
CA GLU A 528 27.08 -3.45 10.70
C GLU A 528 27.84 -2.14 10.95
N GLN A 529 27.17 -0.97 10.85
CA GLN A 529 27.70 0.37 11.17
C GLN A 529 27.69 0.62 12.69
#